data_832d731beb289652abf7a63659b47d77
#
_entry.id   832d731beb289652abf7a63659b47d77
#
_cell.length_a   1.000
_cell.length_b   1.000
_cell.length_c   1.000
_cell.angle_alpha   90.00
_cell.angle_beta   90.00
_cell.angle_gamma   90.00
#
_symmetry.space_group_name_H-M   'P 1'
#
loop_
_entity.id
_entity.type
_entity.pdbx_description
1 polymer ?
#
loop_
_entity_poly.entity_id
_entity_poly.type
_entity_poly.pdbx_seq_one_letter_code
_entity_poly.pdbx_strand_id
1 'polypeptide(L)'
;MKKIMNDVQNIVQDMLHGFYFEHNDKVNYDETNNIIYVKDIEKMKQDVAIISGGGSGHEPADIGYVGKGMLTAAVNGSIFTPPTVEQIVAATRFIPKEKSILFIIKNFKDDVQNFLAAKQIAKEEGRRIDHIIVNDDVSIEDDASFNKRRRGVAGTVFVQKILGAAALEGHSLEELTTLGCSVTENLHTLGVALSPANDPVKGQASFTLNADEVFYGVGIHGEKGYRKEALSSSEILAIELMNKLKSIYRWRKGDNFAILINGLGATPLMEQYIFANDIRRLCELEGLQITFVKVGTLLTSLDMKGVSLSLLKIEDWDWVKWLKADTRVGSW
;
A
#
# COMPACT_ATOMS: atom_id res chain seq x y z
N MET A 1 -4.17 15.66 22.10
CA MET A 1 -4.19 14.29 21.51
C MET A 1 -3.32 13.39 22.36
N LYS A 2 -3.78 12.17 22.72
CA LYS A 2 -2.96 11.21 23.50
C LYS A 2 -2.33 10.22 22.54
N LYS A 3 -0.99 10.20 22.46
CA LYS A 3 -0.21 9.27 21.64
C LYS A 3 1.02 8.80 22.39
N ILE A 4 1.50 7.60 22.08
CA ILE A 4 2.79 7.10 22.56
C ILE A 4 3.86 7.69 21.64
N MET A 5 4.38 8.83 22.01
CA MET A 5 5.44 9.54 21.28
C MET A 5 6.23 10.42 22.24
N ASN A 6 7.47 10.75 21.89
CA ASN A 6 8.31 11.71 22.62
C ASN A 6 8.11 13.11 22.02
N ASP A 7 8.99 13.51 21.11
CA ASP A 7 8.90 14.78 20.40
C ASP A 7 8.31 14.58 19.01
N VAL A 8 7.36 15.44 18.63
CA VAL A 8 6.73 15.42 17.30
C VAL A 8 7.77 15.55 16.17
N GLN A 9 8.86 16.29 16.40
CA GLN A 9 9.92 16.48 15.41
C GLN A 9 10.71 15.19 15.12
N ASN A 10 10.80 14.29 16.10
CA ASN A 10 11.58 13.05 16.00
C ASN A 10 10.71 11.81 15.77
N ILE A 11 9.39 11.97 15.65
CA ILE A 11 8.44 10.85 15.64
C ILE A 11 8.76 9.79 14.57
N VAL A 12 9.19 10.19 13.38
CA VAL A 12 9.56 9.26 12.28
C VAL A 12 10.87 8.56 12.60
N GLN A 13 11.88 9.28 13.07
CA GLN A 13 13.16 8.68 13.44
C GLN A 13 13.01 7.71 14.63
N ASP A 14 12.29 8.10 15.67
CA ASP A 14 12.02 7.23 16.83
C ASP A 14 11.32 5.94 16.39
N MET A 15 10.34 6.03 15.47
CA MET A 15 9.63 4.89 14.91
C MET A 15 10.58 3.99 14.09
N LEU A 16 11.40 4.57 13.21
CA LEU A 16 12.36 3.82 12.38
C LEU A 16 13.45 3.14 13.23
N HIS A 17 13.93 3.78 14.29
CA HIS A 17 14.83 3.16 15.26
C HIS A 17 14.17 1.98 15.97
N GLY A 18 12.89 2.11 16.38
CA GLY A 18 12.13 1.03 16.99
C GLY A 18 11.94 -0.15 16.04
N PHE A 19 11.60 0.13 14.79
CA PHE A 19 11.50 -0.90 13.75
C PHE A 19 12.84 -1.61 13.50
N TYR A 20 13.92 -0.84 13.36
CA TYR A 20 15.26 -1.39 13.17
C TYR A 20 15.73 -2.22 14.37
N PHE A 21 15.39 -1.80 15.59
CA PHE A 21 15.70 -2.56 16.80
C PHE A 21 15.11 -3.98 16.77
N GLU A 22 13.86 -4.14 16.29
CA GLU A 22 13.19 -5.43 16.16
C GLU A 22 13.73 -6.27 14.98
N HIS A 23 14.14 -5.62 13.87
CA HIS A 23 14.40 -6.29 12.58
C HIS A 23 15.86 -6.17 12.10
N ASN A 24 16.80 -5.79 12.97
CA ASN A 24 18.21 -5.58 12.60
C ASN A 24 18.93 -6.83 12.10
N ASP A 25 18.35 -8.01 12.26
CA ASP A 25 18.82 -9.26 11.67
C ASP A 25 18.48 -9.37 10.16
N LYS A 26 17.49 -8.64 9.67
CA LYS A 26 16.94 -8.72 8.30
C LYS A 26 17.16 -7.46 7.47
N VAL A 27 17.19 -6.29 8.10
CA VAL A 27 17.27 -4.99 7.43
C VAL A 27 18.43 -4.15 7.97
N ASN A 28 18.81 -3.14 7.17
CA ASN A 28 19.65 -2.00 7.59
C ASN A 28 18.82 -0.73 7.61
N TYR A 29 19.28 0.28 8.32
CA TYR A 29 18.67 1.61 8.40
C TYR A 29 19.69 2.70 8.05
N ASP A 30 19.41 3.50 7.03
CA ASP A 30 20.08 4.77 6.76
C ASP A 30 19.30 5.89 7.47
N GLU A 31 19.83 6.29 8.62
CA GLU A 31 19.24 7.32 9.47
C GLU A 31 19.21 8.69 8.79
N THR A 32 20.20 9.00 7.95
CA THR A 32 20.31 10.30 7.26
C THR A 32 19.18 10.52 6.28
N ASN A 33 18.78 9.47 5.58
CA ASN A 33 17.78 9.55 4.52
C ASN A 33 16.45 8.83 4.87
N ASN A 34 16.32 8.32 6.11
CA ASN A 34 15.15 7.54 6.56
C ASN A 34 14.83 6.35 5.64
N ILE A 35 15.84 5.55 5.28
CA ILE A 35 15.68 4.41 4.38
C ILE A 35 15.88 3.12 5.15
N ILE A 36 14.87 2.24 5.08
CA ILE A 36 14.99 0.83 5.49
C ILE A 36 15.26 -0.01 4.24
N TYR A 37 16.30 -0.84 4.26
CA TYR A 37 16.68 -1.70 3.12
C TYR A 37 17.18 -3.06 3.57
N VAL A 38 17.13 -4.06 2.69
CA VAL A 38 17.55 -5.43 3.00
C VAL A 38 19.00 -5.48 3.46
N LYS A 39 19.30 -6.27 4.50
CA LYS A 39 20.63 -6.30 5.15
C LYS A 39 21.75 -6.71 4.21
N ASP A 40 21.55 -7.76 3.44
CA ASP A 40 22.56 -8.33 2.53
C ASP A 40 22.33 -7.89 1.07
N ILE A 41 22.17 -6.59 0.84
CA ILE A 41 21.83 -6.05 -0.49
C ILE A 41 22.85 -6.45 -1.57
N GLU A 42 24.14 -6.54 -1.21
CA GLU A 42 25.22 -6.99 -2.09
C GLU A 42 25.10 -8.47 -2.51
N LYS A 43 24.38 -9.27 -1.73
CA LYS A 43 24.13 -10.69 -2.02
C LYS A 43 22.78 -10.95 -2.67
N MET A 44 22.11 -9.89 -3.09
CA MET A 44 20.81 -9.97 -3.75
C MET A 44 20.88 -10.85 -5.00
N LYS A 45 20.06 -11.90 -5.06
CA LYS A 45 20.06 -12.86 -6.19
C LYS A 45 19.26 -12.33 -7.39
N GLN A 46 18.13 -11.66 -7.14
CA GLN A 46 17.29 -11.09 -8.19
C GLN A 46 18.01 -9.95 -8.93
N ASP A 47 17.71 -9.79 -10.23
CA ASP A 47 18.30 -8.76 -11.07
C ASP A 47 17.61 -7.41 -10.97
N VAL A 48 16.42 -7.38 -10.36
CA VAL A 48 15.65 -6.16 -10.16
C VAL A 48 15.43 -5.90 -8.68
N ALA A 49 15.88 -4.74 -8.21
CA ALA A 49 15.56 -4.22 -6.88
C ALA A 49 14.22 -3.49 -6.92
N ILE A 50 13.34 -3.76 -5.96
CA ILE A 50 12.05 -3.08 -5.85
C ILE A 50 12.12 -2.07 -4.73
N ILE A 51 11.89 -0.80 -5.05
CA ILE A 51 11.88 0.31 -4.10
C ILE A 51 10.48 0.92 -4.07
N SER A 52 9.96 1.13 -2.88
CA SER A 52 8.73 1.89 -2.65
C SER A 52 8.96 2.91 -1.53
N GLY A 53 7.92 3.63 -1.17
CA GLY A 53 7.98 4.62 -0.10
C GLY A 53 6.78 5.54 -0.12
N GLY A 54 6.85 6.55 0.72
CA GLY A 54 5.82 7.54 0.89
C GLY A 54 5.93 8.23 2.24
N GLY A 55 4.91 9.00 2.62
CA GLY A 55 4.83 9.59 3.95
C GLY A 55 4.74 8.52 5.03
N SER A 56 5.30 8.79 6.20
CA SER A 56 5.13 7.97 7.40
C SER A 56 3.73 8.15 7.99
N GLY A 57 3.28 7.22 8.84
CA GLY A 57 1.92 7.21 9.41
C GLY A 57 1.00 6.18 8.76
N HIS A 58 1.56 5.31 7.92
CA HIS A 58 0.86 4.24 7.20
C HIS A 58 1.35 2.84 7.59
N GLU A 59 2.21 2.75 8.60
CA GLU A 59 2.83 1.49 9.00
C GLU A 59 1.80 0.37 9.21
N PRO A 60 2.17 -0.85 8.79
CA PRO A 60 3.48 -1.34 8.38
C PRO A 60 3.94 -0.95 6.97
N ALA A 61 3.15 -0.32 6.14
CA ALA A 61 3.58 0.13 4.83
C ALA A 61 4.56 1.34 4.95
N ASP A 62 5.73 1.40 4.28
CA ASP A 62 6.23 0.33 3.40
C ASP A 62 7.33 -0.49 4.09
N ILE A 63 7.81 -0.04 5.27
CA ILE A 63 8.95 -0.62 6.01
C ILE A 63 8.75 -2.09 6.38
N GLY A 64 7.53 -2.46 6.80
CA GLY A 64 7.18 -3.83 7.17
C GLY A 64 7.21 -4.82 6.00
N TYR A 65 7.37 -4.33 4.78
CA TYR A 65 7.44 -5.13 3.54
C TYR A 65 8.85 -5.20 2.96
N VAL A 66 9.86 -4.64 3.63
CA VAL A 66 11.26 -4.78 3.22
C VAL A 66 11.78 -6.16 3.57
N GLY A 67 12.16 -6.92 2.55
CA GLY A 67 12.71 -8.27 2.71
C GLY A 67 12.54 -9.14 1.47
N LYS A 68 13.05 -10.36 1.57
CA LYS A 68 13.03 -11.33 0.48
C LYS A 68 11.60 -11.59 0.00
N GLY A 69 11.37 -11.45 -1.30
CA GLY A 69 10.08 -11.72 -1.95
C GLY A 69 9.07 -10.56 -1.88
N MET A 70 9.51 -9.37 -1.43
CA MET A 70 8.76 -8.11 -1.49
C MET A 70 9.70 -6.94 -1.81
N LEU A 71 9.78 -5.88 -0.97
CA LEU A 71 10.60 -4.71 -1.25
C LEU A 71 12.09 -4.95 -0.94
N THR A 72 12.96 -4.34 -1.73
CA THR A 72 14.39 -4.23 -1.46
C THR A 72 14.69 -3.05 -0.54
N ALA A 73 13.97 -1.94 -0.71
CA ALA A 73 14.08 -0.77 0.16
C ALA A 73 12.75 -0.01 0.25
N ALA A 74 12.55 0.67 1.39
CA ALA A 74 11.46 1.61 1.63
C ALA A 74 12.03 2.97 2.04
N VAL A 75 11.59 4.04 1.37
CA VAL A 75 12.01 5.43 1.64
C VAL A 75 10.89 6.15 2.39
N ASN A 76 11.19 6.66 3.58
CA ASN A 76 10.17 7.19 4.47
C ASN A 76 10.26 8.72 4.57
N GLY A 77 9.20 9.39 4.16
CA GLY A 77 9.03 10.82 4.35
C GLY A 77 8.53 11.18 5.76
N SER A 78 8.29 12.46 5.98
CA SER A 78 7.63 12.94 7.21
C SER A 78 6.19 12.43 7.29
N ILE A 79 5.50 12.67 8.42
CA ILE A 79 4.11 12.23 8.60
C ILE A 79 3.24 12.77 7.44
N PHE A 80 2.59 11.87 6.71
CA PHE A 80 1.70 12.13 5.58
C PHE A 80 2.32 13.01 4.47
N THR A 81 3.66 13.03 4.39
CA THR A 81 4.41 13.83 3.41
C THR A 81 5.41 12.92 2.70
N PRO A 82 5.47 12.93 1.36
CA PRO A 82 6.37 12.06 0.62
C PRO A 82 7.85 12.32 0.93
N PRO A 83 8.73 11.33 0.74
CA PRO A 83 10.16 11.54 0.83
C PRO A 83 10.64 12.54 -0.23
N THR A 84 11.73 13.23 0.06
CA THR A 84 12.34 14.17 -0.88
C THR A 84 13.01 13.43 -2.06
N VAL A 85 13.25 14.14 -3.14
CA VAL A 85 13.97 13.60 -4.31
C VAL A 85 15.34 13.05 -3.91
N GLU A 86 16.06 13.76 -3.05
CA GLU A 86 17.38 13.38 -2.56
C GLU A 86 17.35 12.07 -1.77
N GLN A 87 16.36 11.89 -0.90
CA GLN A 87 16.17 10.63 -0.15
C GLN A 87 15.91 9.46 -1.09
N ILE A 88 15.07 9.65 -2.11
CA ILE A 88 14.75 8.60 -3.09
C ILE A 88 16.00 8.27 -3.94
N VAL A 89 16.75 9.27 -4.39
CA VAL A 89 18.01 9.07 -5.12
C VAL A 89 19.03 8.33 -4.25
N ALA A 90 19.14 8.68 -2.96
CA ALA A 90 20.01 7.96 -2.02
C ALA A 90 19.67 6.46 -1.97
N ALA A 91 18.38 6.09 -1.94
CA ALA A 91 17.96 4.69 -1.98
C ALA A 91 18.42 3.95 -3.24
N THR A 92 18.45 4.61 -4.40
CA THR A 92 18.94 3.99 -5.65
C THR A 92 20.43 3.69 -5.62
N ARG A 93 21.21 4.45 -4.84
CA ARG A 93 22.66 4.31 -4.74
C ARG A 93 23.10 3.12 -3.88
N PHE A 94 22.23 2.60 -3.00
CA PHE A 94 22.49 1.35 -2.27
C PHE A 94 22.40 0.12 -3.16
N ILE A 95 21.69 0.20 -4.29
CA ILE A 95 21.53 -0.93 -5.20
C ILE A 95 22.82 -1.14 -5.99
N PRO A 96 23.37 -2.38 -6.08
CA PRO A 96 24.52 -2.70 -6.93
C PRO A 96 24.32 -2.18 -8.37
N LYS A 97 25.39 -1.65 -8.99
CA LYS A 97 25.27 -0.96 -10.30
C LYS A 97 24.76 -1.82 -11.44
N GLU A 98 25.05 -3.11 -11.39
CA GLU A 98 24.65 -4.10 -12.39
C GLU A 98 23.15 -4.47 -12.29
N LYS A 99 22.50 -4.19 -11.17
CA LYS A 99 21.09 -4.46 -10.93
C LYS A 99 20.20 -3.35 -11.48
N SER A 100 19.02 -3.73 -11.94
CA SER A 100 17.97 -2.82 -12.34
C SER A 100 17.11 -2.40 -11.13
N ILE A 101 16.36 -1.31 -11.27
CA ILE A 101 15.50 -0.79 -10.20
C ILE A 101 14.07 -0.64 -10.72
N LEU A 102 13.09 -1.08 -9.95
CA LEU A 102 11.68 -0.82 -10.20
C LEU A 102 11.09 -0.04 -9.03
N PHE A 103 10.57 1.16 -9.31
CA PHE A 103 9.79 1.92 -8.33
C PHE A 103 8.32 1.47 -8.33
N ILE A 104 7.74 1.26 -7.15
CA ILE A 104 6.29 1.13 -6.94
C ILE A 104 5.83 2.39 -6.22
N ILE A 105 5.03 3.21 -6.90
CA ILE A 105 4.64 4.55 -6.47
C ILE A 105 3.14 4.58 -6.20
N LYS A 106 2.72 4.97 -5.00
CA LYS A 106 1.32 5.29 -4.71
C LYS A 106 0.93 6.59 -5.43
N ASN A 107 -0.21 6.60 -6.12
CA ASN A 107 -0.62 7.73 -6.97
C ASN A 107 -1.12 8.91 -6.13
N PHE A 108 -0.20 9.59 -5.46
CA PHE A 108 -0.38 10.92 -4.90
C PHE A 108 0.52 11.90 -5.65
N LYS A 109 0.04 13.13 -5.83
CA LYS A 109 0.71 14.12 -6.71
C LYS A 109 2.19 14.28 -6.39
N ASP A 110 2.50 14.51 -5.11
CA ASP A 110 3.86 14.85 -4.70
C ASP A 110 4.75 13.59 -4.65
N ASP A 111 4.19 12.41 -4.30
CA ASP A 111 4.91 11.14 -4.41
C ASP A 111 5.32 10.86 -5.87
N VAL A 112 4.38 10.95 -6.80
CA VAL A 112 4.65 10.73 -8.24
C VAL A 112 5.70 11.72 -8.73
N GLN A 113 5.58 12.99 -8.38
CA GLN A 113 6.53 14.03 -8.79
C GLN A 113 7.94 13.74 -8.28
N ASN A 114 8.10 13.44 -6.99
CA ASN A 114 9.40 13.21 -6.37
C ASN A 114 10.07 11.92 -6.88
N PHE A 115 9.31 10.82 -6.98
CA PHE A 115 9.84 9.56 -7.51
C PHE A 115 10.22 9.66 -8.99
N LEU A 116 9.44 10.38 -9.81
CA LEU A 116 9.79 10.57 -11.22
C LEU A 116 11.01 11.48 -11.40
N ALA A 117 11.16 12.51 -10.58
CA ALA A 117 12.36 13.34 -10.58
C ALA A 117 13.60 12.52 -10.16
N ALA A 118 13.48 11.72 -9.10
CA ALA A 118 14.55 10.82 -8.67
C ALA A 118 14.89 9.75 -9.74
N LYS A 119 13.88 9.20 -10.43
CA LYS A 119 14.08 8.29 -11.57
C LYS A 119 14.91 8.93 -12.67
N GLN A 120 14.64 10.20 -12.99
CA GLN A 120 15.41 10.92 -14.01
C GLN A 120 16.87 11.08 -13.60
N ILE A 121 17.16 11.51 -12.37
CA ILE A 121 18.52 11.63 -11.83
C ILE A 121 19.23 10.28 -11.83
N ALA A 122 18.57 9.21 -11.37
CA ALA A 122 19.13 7.87 -11.38
C ALA A 122 19.48 7.38 -12.79
N LYS A 123 18.68 7.71 -13.80
CA LYS A 123 18.99 7.42 -15.22
C LYS A 123 20.23 8.17 -15.69
N GLU A 124 20.38 9.44 -15.32
CA GLU A 124 21.55 10.25 -15.63
C GLU A 124 22.82 9.71 -14.93
N GLU A 125 22.67 9.07 -13.77
CA GLU A 125 23.73 8.31 -13.07
C GLU A 125 23.99 6.92 -13.71
N GLY A 126 23.33 6.58 -14.82
CA GLY A 126 23.54 5.34 -15.57
C GLY A 126 22.76 4.14 -15.02
N ARG A 127 21.71 4.35 -14.18
CA ARG A 127 20.88 3.26 -13.64
C ARG A 127 19.84 2.79 -14.67
N ARG A 128 19.63 1.47 -14.74
CA ARG A 128 18.48 0.87 -15.42
C ARG A 128 17.30 0.90 -14.45
N ILE A 129 16.34 1.77 -14.71
CA ILE A 129 15.24 2.03 -13.77
C ILE A 129 13.92 2.29 -14.49
N ASP A 130 12.84 1.70 -13.97
CA ASP A 130 11.47 1.99 -14.37
C ASP A 130 10.54 2.12 -13.16
N HIS A 131 9.22 2.30 -13.38
CA HIS A 131 8.26 2.52 -12.33
C HIS A 131 6.87 2.00 -12.66
N ILE A 132 6.10 1.69 -11.62
CA ILE A 132 4.66 1.42 -11.64
C ILE A 132 3.98 2.45 -10.76
N ILE A 133 2.86 3.00 -11.25
CA ILE A 133 1.99 3.88 -10.47
C ILE A 133 0.74 3.10 -10.08
N VAL A 134 0.55 2.92 -8.77
CA VAL A 134 -0.63 2.23 -8.20
C VAL A 134 -1.74 3.24 -7.97
N ASN A 135 -2.94 2.97 -8.51
CA ASN A 135 -4.10 3.86 -8.52
C ASN A 135 -5.41 3.09 -8.23
N ASP A 136 -5.37 2.24 -7.23
CA ASP A 136 -6.41 1.26 -6.90
C ASP A 136 -7.66 1.85 -6.24
N ASP A 137 -7.63 3.09 -5.72
CA ASP A 137 -8.77 3.71 -5.02
C ASP A 137 -9.89 4.13 -5.96
N VAL A 138 -11.02 3.43 -5.89
CA VAL A 138 -12.19 3.68 -6.73
C VAL A 138 -13.20 4.64 -6.14
N SER A 139 -12.91 5.28 -5.02
CA SER A 139 -13.74 6.33 -4.44
C SER A 139 -13.76 7.60 -5.30
N ILE A 140 -12.72 7.78 -6.12
CA ILE A 140 -12.57 8.89 -7.06
C ILE A 140 -12.84 8.35 -8.46
N GLU A 141 -13.79 8.96 -9.17
CA GLU A 141 -13.97 8.73 -10.60
C GLU A 141 -12.85 9.45 -11.34
N ASP A 142 -12.12 8.70 -12.20
CA ASP A 142 -11.12 9.30 -13.07
C ASP A 142 -11.81 10.24 -14.04
N ASP A 143 -11.62 11.53 -13.85
CA ASP A 143 -12.12 12.56 -14.74
C ASP A 143 -10.96 13.47 -15.16
N ALA A 144 -10.48 13.22 -16.37
CA ALA A 144 -9.37 13.99 -16.96
C ALA A 144 -9.70 15.50 -17.07
N SER A 145 -10.98 15.86 -17.19
CA SER A 145 -11.44 17.27 -17.30
C SER A 145 -11.33 18.03 -15.97
N PHE A 146 -11.36 17.31 -14.83
CA PHE A 146 -11.27 17.89 -13.49
C PHE A 146 -9.96 17.60 -12.75
N ASN A 147 -8.94 17.05 -13.43
CA ASN A 147 -7.66 16.64 -12.79
C ASN A 147 -7.83 15.67 -11.60
N LYS A 148 -8.93 14.93 -11.55
CA LYS A 148 -9.19 13.93 -10.54
C LYS A 148 -8.51 12.62 -10.95
N ARG A 149 -7.61 12.14 -10.11
CA ARG A 149 -6.91 10.86 -10.32
C ARG A 149 -7.16 9.94 -9.15
N ARG A 150 -7.37 8.65 -9.43
CA ARG A 150 -7.46 7.63 -8.38
C ARG A 150 -6.16 7.58 -7.59
N ARG A 151 -6.27 7.47 -6.26
CA ARG A 151 -5.14 7.37 -5.34
C ARG A 151 -4.61 5.94 -5.28
N GLY A 152 -3.34 5.76 -4.85
CA GLY A 152 -2.79 4.46 -4.46
C GLY A 152 -3.01 4.23 -2.97
N VAL A 153 -3.69 3.14 -2.62
CA VAL A 153 -4.04 2.80 -1.24
C VAL A 153 -3.69 1.34 -0.92
N ALA A 154 -4.46 0.62 -0.12
CA ALA A 154 -4.11 -0.68 0.42
C ALA A 154 -3.79 -1.77 -0.62
N GLY A 155 -4.35 -1.70 -1.82
CA GLY A 155 -4.02 -2.63 -2.91
C GLY A 155 -2.55 -2.60 -3.32
N THR A 156 -1.82 -1.51 -3.04
CA THR A 156 -0.38 -1.41 -3.25
C THR A 156 0.39 -2.61 -2.66
N VAL A 157 -0.10 -3.14 -1.54
CA VAL A 157 0.54 -4.30 -0.88
C VAL A 157 0.49 -5.56 -1.75
N PHE A 158 -0.60 -5.77 -2.51
CA PHE A 158 -0.64 -6.85 -3.51
C PHE A 158 0.37 -6.66 -4.63
N VAL A 159 0.51 -5.44 -5.14
CA VAL A 159 1.49 -5.11 -6.19
C VAL A 159 2.90 -5.38 -5.69
N GLN A 160 3.24 -4.93 -4.47
CA GLN A 160 4.55 -5.16 -3.85
C GLN A 160 4.83 -6.66 -3.67
N LYS A 161 3.84 -7.44 -3.25
CA LYS A 161 3.99 -8.89 -3.03
C LYS A 161 4.17 -9.67 -4.33
N ILE A 162 3.34 -9.38 -5.33
CA ILE A 162 3.41 -10.06 -6.64
C ILE A 162 4.73 -9.74 -7.33
N LEU A 163 5.08 -8.45 -7.45
CA LEU A 163 6.31 -8.05 -8.13
C LEU A 163 7.57 -8.50 -7.39
N GLY A 164 7.54 -8.47 -6.04
CA GLY A 164 8.67 -8.96 -5.24
C GLY A 164 8.92 -10.45 -5.40
N ALA A 165 7.86 -11.26 -5.46
CA ALA A 165 7.97 -12.70 -5.68
C ALA A 165 8.41 -13.01 -7.12
N ALA A 166 7.86 -12.32 -8.13
CA ALA A 166 8.25 -12.47 -9.52
C ALA A 166 9.71 -12.05 -9.76
N ALA A 167 10.17 -10.95 -9.15
CA ALA A 167 11.57 -10.53 -9.22
C ALA A 167 12.51 -11.59 -8.65
N LEU A 168 12.10 -12.25 -7.55
CA LEU A 168 12.89 -13.33 -6.95
C LEU A 168 12.99 -14.57 -7.84
N GLU A 169 12.00 -14.80 -8.72
CA GLU A 169 12.03 -15.86 -9.74
C GLU A 169 12.87 -15.49 -10.97
N GLY A 170 13.40 -14.28 -11.07
CA GLY A 170 14.33 -13.85 -12.10
C GLY A 170 13.70 -13.08 -13.26
N HIS A 171 12.48 -12.56 -13.11
CA HIS A 171 11.85 -11.71 -14.12
C HIS A 171 12.65 -10.42 -14.32
N SER A 172 12.79 -10.01 -15.58
CA SER A 172 13.49 -8.79 -16.00
C SER A 172 12.71 -7.51 -15.61
N LEU A 173 13.37 -6.36 -15.69
CA LEU A 173 12.73 -5.07 -15.42
C LEU A 173 11.53 -4.84 -16.35
N GLU A 174 11.63 -5.17 -17.61
CA GLU A 174 10.57 -5.00 -18.60
C GLU A 174 9.36 -5.92 -18.33
N GLU A 175 9.62 -7.19 -18.00
CA GLU A 175 8.57 -8.15 -17.62
C GLU A 175 7.87 -7.70 -16.34
N LEU A 176 8.61 -7.26 -15.31
CA LEU A 176 8.03 -6.76 -14.05
C LEU A 176 7.23 -5.47 -14.26
N THR A 177 7.67 -4.59 -15.16
CA THR A 177 6.94 -3.36 -15.49
C THR A 177 5.60 -3.71 -16.17
N THR A 178 5.62 -4.61 -17.13
CA THR A 178 4.41 -5.09 -17.82
C THR A 178 3.46 -5.79 -16.85
N LEU A 179 3.98 -6.70 -16.03
CA LEU A 179 3.23 -7.39 -14.98
C LEU A 179 2.57 -6.39 -14.00
N GLY A 180 3.34 -5.41 -13.53
CA GLY A 180 2.85 -4.41 -12.59
C GLY A 180 1.71 -3.56 -13.16
N CYS A 181 1.79 -3.17 -14.43
CA CYS A 181 0.69 -2.49 -15.12
C CYS A 181 -0.55 -3.39 -15.16
N SER A 182 -0.41 -4.65 -15.57
CA SER A 182 -1.51 -5.60 -15.65
C SER A 182 -2.16 -5.86 -14.28
N VAL A 183 -1.36 -6.03 -13.22
CA VAL A 183 -1.88 -6.20 -11.85
C VAL A 183 -2.65 -4.94 -11.42
N THR A 184 -2.11 -3.75 -11.67
CA THR A 184 -2.72 -2.49 -11.26
C THR A 184 -4.05 -2.21 -11.98
N GLU A 185 -4.16 -2.56 -13.25
CA GLU A 185 -5.40 -2.44 -14.03
C GLU A 185 -6.53 -3.32 -13.51
N ASN A 186 -6.19 -4.46 -12.88
CA ASN A 186 -7.13 -5.43 -12.35
C ASN A 186 -7.34 -5.32 -10.83
N LEU A 187 -6.82 -4.28 -10.20
CA LEU A 187 -6.84 -4.06 -8.76
C LEU A 187 -7.68 -2.83 -8.40
N HIS A 188 -8.70 -3.02 -7.56
CA HIS A 188 -9.54 -1.92 -7.08
C HIS A 188 -9.80 -2.03 -5.59
N THR A 189 -9.77 -0.87 -4.93
CA THR A 189 -9.93 -0.74 -3.48
C THR A 189 -10.99 0.32 -3.15
N LEU A 190 -11.79 0.02 -2.13
CA LEU A 190 -12.68 1.00 -1.51
C LEU A 190 -12.64 0.85 0.01
N GLY A 191 -12.62 1.96 0.73
CA GLY A 191 -12.61 1.99 2.19
C GLY A 191 -13.80 2.71 2.79
N VAL A 192 -14.06 2.42 4.07
CA VAL A 192 -15.00 3.13 4.93
C VAL A 192 -14.32 3.46 6.25
N ALA A 193 -14.35 4.73 6.65
CA ALA A 193 -13.80 5.20 7.92
C ALA A 193 -14.92 5.42 8.97
N LEU A 194 -14.65 4.97 10.19
CA LEU A 194 -15.49 5.14 11.38
C LEU A 194 -14.95 6.23 12.32
N SER A 195 -13.72 6.69 12.09
CA SER A 195 -13.12 7.84 12.75
C SER A 195 -12.10 8.50 11.83
N PRO A 196 -11.79 9.80 12.04
CA PRO A 196 -10.75 10.47 11.26
C PRO A 196 -9.34 9.97 11.64
N ALA A 197 -8.39 10.20 10.74
CA ALA A 197 -6.97 10.19 11.10
C ALA A 197 -6.62 11.41 11.95
N ASN A 198 -5.64 11.25 12.83
CA ASN A 198 -5.14 12.31 13.69
C ASN A 198 -3.68 12.61 13.38
N ASP A 199 -3.45 13.73 12.72
CA ASP A 199 -2.10 14.19 12.40
C ASP A 199 -1.43 14.80 13.65
N PRO A 200 -0.38 14.18 14.21
CA PRO A 200 0.28 14.68 15.40
C PRO A 200 1.07 15.97 15.17
N VAL A 201 1.49 16.23 13.93
CA VAL A 201 2.25 17.43 13.54
C VAL A 201 1.29 18.64 13.51
N LYS A 202 0.12 18.47 12.89
CA LYS A 202 -0.90 19.52 12.83
C LYS A 202 -1.74 19.62 14.09
N GLY A 203 -1.70 18.61 14.96
CA GLY A 203 -2.46 18.57 16.21
C GLY A 203 -3.99 18.50 16.03
N GLN A 204 -4.47 18.06 14.87
CA GLN A 204 -5.89 18.07 14.52
C GLN A 204 -6.31 16.81 13.76
N ALA A 205 -7.62 16.52 13.81
CA ALA A 205 -8.24 15.47 13.03
C ALA A 205 -8.36 15.90 11.56
N SER A 206 -8.20 14.92 10.65
CA SER A 206 -8.23 15.15 9.18
C SER A 206 -9.62 15.57 8.69
N PHE A 207 -10.68 15.12 9.35
CA PHE A 207 -12.08 15.50 9.07
C PHE A 207 -12.93 15.37 10.35
N THR A 208 -14.18 15.82 10.30
CA THR A 208 -15.16 15.63 11.37
C THR A 208 -16.15 14.53 11.00
N LEU A 209 -16.49 13.69 11.98
CA LEU A 209 -17.49 12.64 11.86
C LEU A 209 -18.26 12.56 13.17
N ASN A 210 -19.59 12.48 13.11
CA ASN A 210 -20.40 12.27 14.30
C ASN A 210 -20.23 10.83 14.82
N ALA A 211 -20.60 10.58 16.06
CA ALA A 211 -20.38 9.27 16.69
C ALA A 211 -21.15 8.11 16.03
N ASP A 212 -22.23 8.43 15.32
CA ASP A 212 -23.12 7.53 14.62
C ASP A 212 -22.96 7.58 13.08
N GLU A 213 -21.90 8.22 12.58
CA GLU A 213 -21.64 8.33 11.13
C GLU A 213 -20.44 7.51 10.68
N VAL A 214 -20.45 7.16 9.40
CA VAL A 214 -19.32 6.59 8.65
C VAL A 214 -19.02 7.43 7.41
N PHE A 215 -17.80 7.36 6.89
CA PHE A 215 -17.37 8.11 5.72
C PHE A 215 -16.76 7.18 4.68
N TYR A 216 -17.44 6.97 3.57
CA TYR A 216 -16.97 6.14 2.47
C TYR A 216 -15.96 6.86 1.58
N GLY A 217 -14.92 6.12 1.16
CA GLY A 217 -13.92 6.58 0.20
C GLY A 217 -12.91 7.58 0.76
N VAL A 218 -12.66 7.55 2.07
CA VAL A 218 -11.63 8.36 2.72
C VAL A 218 -10.24 7.90 2.27
N GLY A 219 -9.34 8.84 1.99
CA GLY A 219 -7.95 8.55 1.65
C GLY A 219 -7.08 8.30 2.88
N ILE A 220 -5.86 7.79 2.63
CA ILE A 220 -4.93 7.40 3.69
C ILE A 220 -4.26 8.58 4.42
N HIS A 221 -4.27 9.79 3.84
CA HIS A 221 -3.86 11.03 4.52
C HIS A 221 -5.06 11.76 5.15
N GLY A 222 -6.25 11.10 5.18
CA GLY A 222 -7.50 11.68 5.67
C GLY A 222 -8.18 12.61 4.67
N GLU A 223 -7.92 12.45 3.37
CA GLU A 223 -8.68 13.15 2.34
C GLU A 223 -10.15 12.75 2.43
N LYS A 224 -11.02 13.74 2.23
CA LYS A 224 -12.47 13.57 2.36
C LYS A 224 -12.98 12.47 1.42
N GLY A 225 -13.82 11.62 1.95
CA GLY A 225 -14.58 10.65 1.19
C GLY A 225 -15.68 11.31 0.35
N TYR A 226 -16.43 10.50 -0.37
CA TYR A 226 -17.49 10.97 -1.26
C TYR A 226 -18.88 10.97 -0.61
N ARG A 227 -19.10 10.17 0.46
CA ARG A 227 -20.42 10.04 1.10
C ARG A 227 -20.32 9.72 2.58
N LYS A 228 -21.05 10.48 3.41
CA LYS A 228 -21.30 10.18 4.82
C LYS A 228 -22.69 9.57 4.98
N GLU A 229 -22.80 8.59 5.87
CA GLU A 229 -24.07 7.94 6.24
C GLU A 229 -24.08 7.56 7.71
N ALA A 230 -25.25 7.24 8.23
CA ALA A 230 -25.37 6.66 9.55
C ALA A 230 -24.67 5.29 9.61
N LEU A 231 -23.99 5.01 10.73
CA LEU A 231 -23.36 3.73 10.97
C LEU A 231 -24.44 2.61 10.94
N SER A 232 -24.16 1.57 10.19
CA SER A 232 -25.00 0.39 10.07
C SER A 232 -24.23 -0.89 10.43
N SER A 233 -24.84 -2.06 10.23
CA SER A 233 -24.16 -3.34 10.48
C SER A 233 -22.98 -3.55 9.53
N SER A 234 -22.04 -4.42 9.92
CA SER A 234 -20.91 -4.83 9.08
C SER A 234 -21.38 -5.37 7.71
N GLU A 235 -22.47 -6.11 7.69
CA GLU A 235 -23.07 -6.65 6.44
C GLU A 235 -23.51 -5.52 5.49
N ILE A 236 -24.13 -4.45 5.98
CA ILE A 236 -24.53 -3.30 5.16
C ILE A 236 -23.31 -2.56 4.63
N LEU A 237 -22.28 -2.35 5.47
CA LEU A 237 -21.02 -1.76 5.01
C LEU A 237 -20.37 -2.61 3.92
N ALA A 238 -20.36 -3.93 4.09
CA ALA A 238 -19.82 -4.86 3.10
C ALA A 238 -20.60 -4.83 1.77
N ILE A 239 -21.93 -4.81 1.82
CA ILE A 239 -22.80 -4.68 0.64
C ILE A 239 -22.47 -3.41 -0.14
N GLU A 240 -22.30 -2.29 0.55
CA GLU A 240 -22.02 -1.01 -0.08
C GLU A 240 -20.67 -1.04 -0.83
N LEU A 241 -19.59 -1.53 -0.17
CA LEU A 241 -18.28 -1.65 -0.80
C LEU A 241 -18.33 -2.62 -2.00
N MET A 242 -18.97 -3.77 -1.85
CA MET A 242 -19.12 -4.76 -2.93
C MET A 242 -19.93 -4.22 -4.12
N ASN A 243 -21.00 -3.48 -3.87
CA ASN A 243 -21.82 -2.89 -4.95
C ASN A 243 -21.02 -1.87 -5.78
N LYS A 244 -20.22 -1.01 -5.13
CA LYS A 244 -19.35 -0.06 -5.84
C LYS A 244 -18.30 -0.80 -6.67
N LEU A 245 -17.62 -1.80 -6.10
CA LEU A 245 -16.63 -2.61 -6.82
C LEU A 245 -17.27 -3.40 -7.96
N LYS A 246 -18.47 -3.96 -7.76
CA LYS A 246 -19.25 -4.65 -8.81
C LYS A 246 -19.53 -3.74 -10.00
N SER A 247 -19.87 -2.49 -9.77
CA SER A 247 -20.16 -1.53 -10.83
C SER A 247 -18.95 -1.28 -11.74
N ILE A 248 -17.74 -1.43 -11.20
CA ILE A 248 -16.47 -1.22 -11.92
C ILE A 248 -16.04 -2.50 -12.64
N TYR A 249 -15.94 -3.61 -11.92
CA TYR A 249 -15.52 -4.89 -12.50
C TYR A 249 -16.54 -5.48 -13.47
N ARG A 250 -17.84 -5.22 -13.22
CA ARG A 250 -18.93 -5.88 -13.95
C ARG A 250 -18.74 -7.39 -13.98
N TRP A 251 -18.30 -7.95 -12.84
CA TRP A 251 -17.93 -9.35 -12.70
C TRP A 251 -19.09 -10.31 -13.05
N ARG A 252 -18.72 -11.53 -13.37
CA ARG A 252 -19.65 -12.62 -13.69
C ARG A 252 -19.43 -13.77 -12.72
N LYS A 253 -20.46 -14.60 -12.59
CA LYS A 253 -20.34 -15.86 -11.85
C LYS A 253 -19.17 -16.68 -12.39
N GLY A 254 -18.28 -17.14 -11.49
CA GLY A 254 -17.08 -17.89 -11.82
C GLY A 254 -15.81 -17.05 -11.96
N ASP A 255 -15.90 -15.71 -11.99
CA ASP A 255 -14.69 -14.86 -11.99
C ASP A 255 -13.87 -15.11 -10.71
N ASN A 256 -12.54 -15.09 -10.87
CA ASN A 256 -11.58 -15.38 -9.81
C ASN A 256 -11.04 -14.08 -9.19
N PHE A 257 -11.00 -14.04 -7.85
CA PHE A 257 -10.48 -12.88 -7.13
C PHE A 257 -9.53 -13.27 -6.01
N ALA A 258 -8.52 -12.42 -5.79
CA ALA A 258 -7.80 -12.32 -4.53
C ALA A 258 -8.37 -11.15 -3.72
N ILE A 259 -8.51 -11.33 -2.40
CA ILE A 259 -9.12 -10.38 -1.48
C ILE A 259 -8.11 -9.93 -0.43
N LEU A 260 -8.03 -8.61 -0.22
CA LEU A 260 -7.33 -8.03 0.91
C LEU A 260 -8.31 -7.20 1.73
N ILE A 261 -8.46 -7.54 3.00
CA ILE A 261 -9.23 -6.78 3.98
C ILE A 261 -8.24 -6.12 4.91
N ASN A 262 -8.22 -4.81 4.88
CA ASN A 262 -7.26 -4.00 5.59
C ASN A 262 -7.92 -3.14 6.65
N GLY A 263 -7.53 -3.32 7.91
CA GLY A 263 -7.87 -2.39 8.99
C GLY A 263 -7.09 -1.08 8.83
N LEU A 264 -7.77 0.06 8.96
CA LEU A 264 -7.17 1.38 8.70
C LEU A 264 -6.22 1.88 9.82
N GLY A 265 -6.01 1.09 10.88
CA GLY A 265 -5.07 1.37 11.96
C GLY A 265 -5.66 1.16 13.36
N ALA A 266 -6.85 1.68 13.64
CA ALA A 266 -7.50 1.56 14.95
C ALA A 266 -8.66 0.55 14.99
N THR A 267 -8.76 -0.34 14.00
CA THR A 267 -9.81 -1.36 13.94
C THR A 267 -9.28 -2.69 14.50
N PRO A 268 -9.90 -3.22 15.57
CA PRO A 268 -9.50 -4.52 16.12
C PRO A 268 -9.63 -5.66 15.10
N LEU A 269 -8.73 -6.63 15.21
CA LEU A 269 -8.70 -7.77 14.31
C LEU A 269 -10.03 -8.57 14.31
N MET A 270 -10.71 -8.63 15.45
CA MET A 270 -12.04 -9.24 15.55
C MET A 270 -13.05 -8.58 14.60
N GLU A 271 -13.10 -7.24 14.56
CA GLU A 271 -14.00 -6.49 13.66
C GLU A 271 -13.63 -6.73 12.19
N GLN A 272 -12.34 -6.81 11.87
CA GLN A 272 -11.85 -7.14 10.53
C GLN A 272 -12.30 -8.55 10.09
N TYR A 273 -12.28 -9.55 10.97
CA TYR A 273 -12.76 -10.90 10.65
C TYR A 273 -14.30 -10.98 10.54
N ILE A 274 -15.06 -10.19 11.31
CA ILE A 274 -16.51 -10.06 11.12
C ILE A 274 -16.80 -9.56 9.71
N PHE A 275 -16.16 -8.46 9.31
CA PHE A 275 -16.29 -7.89 7.97
C PHE A 275 -15.83 -8.88 6.88
N ALA A 276 -14.73 -9.61 7.11
CA ALA A 276 -14.27 -10.65 6.20
C ALA A 276 -15.29 -11.78 5.98
N ASN A 277 -15.99 -12.19 7.02
CA ASN A 277 -17.06 -13.20 6.89
C ASN A 277 -18.23 -12.68 6.06
N ASP A 278 -18.61 -11.41 6.21
CA ASP A 278 -19.68 -10.82 5.40
C ASP A 278 -19.26 -10.73 3.92
N ILE A 279 -18.01 -10.30 3.63
CA ILE A 279 -17.47 -10.32 2.26
C ILE A 279 -17.44 -11.73 1.67
N ARG A 280 -17.04 -12.76 2.45
CA ARG A 280 -17.08 -14.16 2.00
C ARG A 280 -18.49 -14.58 1.56
N ARG A 281 -19.50 -14.29 2.40
CA ARG A 281 -20.91 -14.61 2.11
C ARG A 281 -21.42 -13.91 0.85
N LEU A 282 -21.05 -12.63 0.66
CA LEU A 282 -21.43 -11.87 -0.53
C LEU A 282 -20.75 -12.42 -1.78
N CYS A 283 -19.49 -12.81 -1.72
CA CYS A 283 -18.79 -13.47 -2.83
C CYS A 283 -19.45 -14.79 -3.22
N GLU A 284 -19.87 -15.60 -2.23
CA GLU A 284 -20.61 -16.84 -2.47
C GLU A 284 -21.96 -16.59 -3.16
N LEU A 285 -22.72 -15.58 -2.72
CA LEU A 285 -24.00 -15.19 -3.33
C LEU A 285 -23.82 -14.70 -4.78
N GLU A 286 -22.77 -13.95 -5.06
CA GLU A 286 -22.42 -13.50 -6.41
C GLU A 286 -21.80 -14.61 -7.28
N GLY A 287 -21.47 -15.78 -6.67
CA GLY A 287 -20.84 -16.92 -7.35
C GLY A 287 -19.40 -16.69 -7.76
N LEU A 288 -18.67 -15.80 -7.05
CA LEU A 288 -17.25 -15.52 -7.29
C LEU A 288 -16.37 -16.64 -6.70
N GLN A 289 -15.23 -16.86 -7.33
CA GLN A 289 -14.21 -17.82 -6.87
C GLN A 289 -13.11 -17.07 -6.14
N ILE A 290 -12.91 -17.37 -4.86
CA ILE A 290 -11.87 -16.71 -4.06
C ILE A 290 -10.62 -17.60 -4.04
N THR A 291 -9.53 -17.10 -4.62
CA THR A 291 -8.26 -17.83 -4.79
C THR A 291 -7.24 -17.53 -3.70
N PHE A 292 -7.35 -16.33 -3.09
CA PHE A 292 -6.48 -15.86 -2.03
C PHE A 292 -7.21 -14.86 -1.13
N VAL A 293 -6.95 -14.90 0.17
CA VAL A 293 -7.48 -13.94 1.14
C VAL A 293 -6.38 -13.52 2.11
N LYS A 294 -6.26 -12.23 2.34
CA LYS A 294 -5.43 -11.66 3.41
C LYS A 294 -6.29 -10.70 4.24
N VAL A 295 -6.25 -10.87 5.57
CA VAL A 295 -6.91 -9.98 6.53
C VAL A 295 -5.84 -9.47 7.49
N GLY A 296 -5.83 -8.18 7.76
CA GLY A 296 -4.88 -7.59 8.71
C GLY A 296 -4.84 -6.07 8.64
N THR A 297 -4.01 -5.49 9.47
CA THR A 297 -3.68 -4.06 9.45
C THR A 297 -2.42 -3.90 8.63
N LEU A 298 -2.56 -3.56 7.36
CA LEU A 298 -1.51 -3.72 6.34
C LEU A 298 -1.06 -2.38 5.72
N LEU A 299 -1.96 -1.43 5.56
CA LEU A 299 -1.67 -0.05 5.18
C LEU A 299 -2.66 0.84 5.93
N THR A 300 -2.15 1.73 6.76
CA THR A 300 -2.93 2.44 7.77
C THR A 300 -3.00 3.94 7.53
N SER A 301 -3.76 4.60 8.38
CA SER A 301 -3.72 6.04 8.61
C SER A 301 -3.86 6.28 10.11
N LEU A 302 -2.99 7.11 10.69
CA LEU A 302 -2.86 7.30 12.14
C LEU A 302 -4.21 7.47 12.87
N ASP A 303 -4.51 6.56 13.81
CA ASP A 303 -5.75 6.48 14.62
C ASP A 303 -7.05 6.26 13.82
N MET A 304 -7.00 6.12 12.50
CA MET A 304 -8.21 5.94 11.72
C MET A 304 -8.85 4.57 12.04
N LYS A 305 -10.09 4.58 12.52
CA LYS A 305 -10.91 3.38 12.63
C LYS A 305 -11.69 3.17 11.34
N GLY A 306 -11.76 1.95 10.86
CA GLY A 306 -12.42 1.58 9.62
C GLY A 306 -11.74 0.42 8.93
N VAL A 307 -12.23 0.09 7.75
CA VAL A 307 -11.71 -1.00 6.92
C VAL A 307 -11.68 -0.59 5.45
N SER A 308 -10.77 -1.20 4.69
CA SER A 308 -10.81 -1.17 3.23
C SER A 308 -10.84 -2.58 2.66
N LEU A 309 -11.52 -2.72 1.53
CA LEU A 309 -11.63 -3.93 0.74
C LEU A 309 -10.90 -3.71 -0.59
N SER A 310 -9.84 -4.47 -0.84
CA SER A 310 -9.20 -4.53 -2.14
C SER A 310 -9.56 -5.86 -2.81
N LEU A 311 -9.99 -5.79 -4.05
CA LEU A 311 -10.21 -6.95 -4.91
C LEU A 311 -9.19 -6.89 -6.04
N LEU A 312 -8.52 -8.01 -6.31
CA LEU A 312 -7.69 -8.22 -7.48
C LEU A 312 -8.33 -9.30 -8.33
N LYS A 313 -8.83 -8.94 -9.51
CA LYS A 313 -9.33 -9.92 -10.48
C LYS A 313 -8.15 -10.70 -11.04
N ILE A 314 -8.21 -12.03 -10.97
CA ILE A 314 -7.12 -12.90 -11.40
C ILE A 314 -7.26 -13.19 -12.89
N GLU A 315 -6.40 -12.58 -13.67
CA GLU A 315 -6.27 -12.82 -15.11
C GLU A 315 -5.11 -13.80 -15.43
N ASP A 316 -4.17 -13.99 -14.46
CA ASP A 316 -3.06 -14.93 -14.57
C ASP A 316 -2.88 -15.68 -13.24
N TRP A 317 -2.78 -17.02 -13.31
CA TRP A 317 -2.62 -17.89 -12.13
C TRP A 317 -1.25 -17.75 -11.45
N ASP A 318 -0.24 -17.24 -12.13
CA ASP A 318 1.04 -16.93 -11.52
C ASP A 318 0.91 -15.83 -10.44
N TRP A 319 -0.07 -14.92 -10.55
CA TRP A 319 -0.35 -13.94 -9.49
C TRP A 319 -0.75 -14.61 -8.17
N VAL A 320 -1.57 -15.68 -8.24
CA VAL A 320 -1.96 -16.45 -7.05
C VAL A 320 -0.77 -17.20 -6.47
N LYS A 321 0.09 -17.78 -7.32
CA LYS A 321 1.35 -18.40 -6.92
C LYS A 321 2.24 -17.41 -6.17
N TRP A 322 2.43 -16.20 -6.72
CA TRP A 322 3.25 -15.17 -6.10
C TRP A 322 2.64 -14.59 -4.83
N LEU A 323 1.32 -14.44 -4.73
CA LEU A 323 0.65 -14.05 -3.49
C LEU A 323 0.87 -15.08 -2.37
N LYS A 324 0.92 -16.37 -2.70
CA LYS A 324 1.15 -17.48 -1.76
C LYS A 324 2.63 -17.78 -1.49
N ALA A 325 3.54 -17.23 -2.30
CA ALA A 325 4.97 -17.48 -2.15
C ALA A 325 5.49 -17.00 -0.78
N ASP A 326 6.39 -17.79 -0.19
CA ASP A 326 7.03 -17.46 1.08
C ASP A 326 7.81 -16.15 0.99
N THR A 327 7.73 -15.37 2.05
CA THR A 327 8.48 -14.12 2.20
C THR A 327 9.08 -14.03 3.59
N ARG A 328 10.13 -13.21 3.75
CA ARG A 328 10.79 -12.97 5.03
C ARG A 328 10.66 -11.51 5.45
N VAL A 329 9.47 -10.99 5.35
CA VAL A 329 9.13 -9.64 5.82
C VAL A 329 8.37 -9.68 7.15
N GLY A 330 8.29 -8.54 7.83
CA GLY A 330 7.65 -8.46 9.14
C GLY A 330 6.12 -8.55 9.10
N SER A 331 5.49 -8.13 8.00
CA SER A 331 4.05 -7.80 8.01
C SER A 331 3.18 -8.48 6.93
N TRP A 332 3.71 -9.48 6.24
CA TRP A 332 2.91 -10.24 5.24
C TRP A 332 2.48 -11.62 5.75
#